data_fb2014f1f0804a9ef4de2ae79b951362
#
_entry.id   fb2014f1f0804a9ef4de2ae79b951362
#
_cell.length_a   1.000
_cell.length_b   1.000
_cell.length_c   1.000
_cell.angle_alpha   90.00
_cell.angle_beta   90.00
_cell.angle_gamma   90.00
#
_symmetry.space_group_name_H-M   'P 1'
#
loop_
_entity.id
_entity.type
_entity.pdbx_description
1 polymer ?
#
loop_
_entity_poly.entity_id
_entity_poly.type
_entity_poly.pdbx_seq_one_letter_code
_entity_poly.pdbx_strand_id
1 'polypeptide(L)'
;MTGRTHKTDTKNFLPVSREDMLARGWDWYDILLVTGDAYVDHPSFGAAVIGRVLENAGYRVAVLAQPAWNDASAFAAMGRPELGVFIGAGNLDSMVAHYTAAKKRRSEDFYSPGRKAGLRPDRACTVYANRARQAFPGIPVL
;
A
#
# COMPACT_ATOMS: atom_id res chain seq x y z
N MET A 1 17.46 -11.75 33.05
CA MET A 1 17.32 -11.85 31.58
C MET A 1 16.65 -10.59 31.09
N THR A 2 17.43 -9.64 30.64
CA THR A 2 16.90 -8.41 30.02
C THR A 2 16.59 -8.71 28.55
N GLY A 3 15.30 -8.88 28.23
CA GLY A 3 14.83 -9.01 26.86
C GLY A 3 15.16 -7.73 26.08
N ARG A 4 16.15 -7.79 25.18
CA ARG A 4 16.35 -6.79 24.15
C ARG A 4 15.14 -6.84 23.22
N THR A 5 14.17 -5.96 23.44
CA THR A 5 13.21 -5.62 22.39
C THR A 5 14.02 -4.98 21.26
N HIS A 6 14.23 -5.71 20.18
CA HIS A 6 14.67 -5.13 18.92
C HIS A 6 13.60 -4.14 18.50
N LYS A 7 13.80 -2.86 18.79
CA LYS A 7 13.12 -1.78 18.08
C LYS A 7 13.60 -1.91 16.64
N THR A 8 12.76 -2.46 15.80
CA THR A 8 12.97 -2.46 14.35
C THR A 8 13.11 -1.00 13.95
N ASP A 9 14.25 -0.63 13.39
CA ASP A 9 14.48 0.75 12.92
C ASP A 9 13.61 0.97 11.68
N THR A 10 12.37 1.39 11.89
CA THR A 10 11.38 1.63 10.85
C THR A 10 11.76 2.78 9.91
N LYS A 11 12.81 3.55 10.24
CA LYS A 11 13.30 4.64 9.39
C LYS A 11 13.88 4.17 8.06
N ASN A 12 14.26 2.89 7.96
CA ASN A 12 14.80 2.33 6.72
C ASN A 12 13.73 1.84 5.74
N PHE A 13 12.47 1.69 6.17
CA PHE A 13 11.35 1.30 5.32
C PHE A 13 10.54 2.53 4.93
N LEU A 14 9.87 2.47 3.78
CA LEU A 14 8.90 3.52 3.44
C LEU A 14 7.78 3.53 4.49
N PRO A 15 7.29 4.72 4.90
CA PRO A 15 6.22 4.80 5.89
C PRO A 15 4.93 4.17 5.36
N VAL A 16 4.27 3.38 6.19
CA VAL A 16 3.02 2.68 5.87
C VAL A 16 1.84 3.20 6.67
N SER A 17 2.08 4.19 7.52
CA SER A 17 1.06 4.82 8.35
C SER A 17 1.38 6.30 8.58
N ARG A 18 0.38 7.05 9.04
CA ARG A 18 0.60 8.44 9.47
C ARG A 18 1.59 8.53 10.61
N GLU A 19 1.57 7.57 11.51
CA GLU A 19 2.49 7.48 12.65
C GLU A 19 3.94 7.31 12.17
N ASP A 20 4.19 6.46 11.17
CA ASP A 20 5.53 6.28 10.58
C ASP A 20 6.03 7.57 9.92
N MET A 21 5.14 8.31 9.26
CA MET A 21 5.48 9.61 8.68
C MET A 21 5.89 10.62 9.75
N LEU A 22 5.13 10.71 10.83
CA LEU A 22 5.43 11.60 11.95
C LEU A 22 6.74 11.19 12.65
N ALA A 23 7.03 9.90 12.78
CA ALA A 23 8.29 9.41 13.34
C ALA A 23 9.51 9.80 12.46
N ARG A 24 9.30 10.06 11.17
CA ARG A 24 10.31 10.62 10.26
C ARG A 24 10.38 12.16 10.32
N GLY A 25 9.54 12.80 11.09
CA GLY A 25 9.39 14.27 11.13
C GLY A 25 8.61 14.81 9.92
N TRP A 26 7.78 14.00 9.27
CA TRP A 26 6.96 14.41 8.14
C TRP A 26 5.55 14.73 8.61
N ASP A 27 5.16 15.97 8.50
CA ASP A 27 3.79 16.47 8.66
C ASP A 27 3.01 16.47 7.34
N TRP A 28 3.72 16.39 6.20
CA TRP A 28 3.19 16.28 4.85
C TRP A 28 4.03 15.29 4.01
N TYR A 29 3.49 14.81 2.89
CA TYR A 29 4.16 13.92 1.95
C TYR A 29 3.63 14.12 0.54
N ASP A 30 4.42 13.71 -0.46
CA ASP A 30 4.14 14.00 -1.87
C ASP A 30 3.23 12.97 -2.51
N ILE A 31 3.53 11.68 -2.36
CA ILE A 31 2.92 10.59 -3.12
C ILE A 31 2.48 9.47 -2.21
N LEU A 32 1.23 9.02 -2.41
CA LEU A 32 0.71 7.79 -1.81
C LEU A 32 0.76 6.66 -2.83
N LEU A 33 1.54 5.62 -2.55
CA LEU A 33 1.51 4.37 -3.30
C LEU A 33 0.51 3.41 -2.66
N VAL A 34 -0.49 3.00 -3.42
CA VAL A 34 -1.48 2.01 -2.97
C VAL A 34 -1.24 0.70 -3.70
N THR A 35 -1.16 -0.40 -2.98
CA THR A 35 -0.90 -1.72 -3.57
C THR A 35 -1.87 -2.78 -3.05
N GLY A 36 -2.23 -3.71 -3.94
CA GLY A 36 -2.99 -4.90 -3.57
C GLY A 36 -2.20 -5.96 -2.80
N ASP A 37 -0.87 -5.84 -2.75
CA ASP A 37 -0.01 -6.74 -1.99
C ASP A 37 0.28 -6.21 -0.58
N ALA A 38 0.70 -7.10 0.33
CA ALA A 38 1.41 -6.69 1.52
C ALA A 38 2.67 -5.90 1.15
N TYR A 39 3.06 -4.91 1.96
CA TYR A 39 4.30 -4.19 1.72
C TYR A 39 5.51 -5.03 2.15
N VAL A 40 6.37 -5.31 1.18
CA VAL A 40 7.68 -5.93 1.38
C VAL A 40 8.70 -5.07 0.65
N ASP A 41 9.69 -4.57 1.38
CA ASP A 41 10.76 -3.74 0.81
C ASP A 41 11.81 -4.63 0.12
N HIS A 42 11.43 -5.16 -1.04
CA HIS A 42 12.26 -6.06 -1.82
C HIS A 42 12.07 -5.77 -3.32
N PRO A 43 13.13 -5.91 -4.14
CA PRO A 43 13.08 -5.62 -5.59
C PRO A 43 12.04 -6.42 -6.38
N SER A 44 11.54 -7.52 -5.86
CA SER A 44 10.46 -8.29 -6.49
C SER A 44 9.07 -7.65 -6.34
N PHE A 45 8.94 -6.59 -5.56
CA PHE A 45 7.66 -5.91 -5.32
C PHE A 45 7.66 -4.52 -5.96
N GLY A 46 6.71 -4.28 -6.88
CA GLY A 46 6.62 -3.04 -7.65
C GLY A 46 6.48 -1.80 -6.77
N ALA A 47 5.69 -1.85 -5.70
CA ALA A 47 5.54 -0.72 -4.79
C ALA A 47 6.86 -0.34 -4.11
N ALA A 48 7.68 -1.33 -3.73
CA ALA A 48 8.99 -1.06 -3.15
C ALA A 48 9.94 -0.41 -4.17
N VAL A 49 10.02 -0.95 -5.39
CA VAL A 49 10.89 -0.41 -6.44
C VAL A 49 10.49 1.02 -6.81
N ILE A 50 9.21 1.26 -7.09
CA ILE A 50 8.71 2.59 -7.47
C ILE A 50 8.90 3.57 -6.30
N GLY A 51 8.56 3.16 -5.08
CA GLY A 51 8.72 3.99 -3.90
C GLY A 51 10.17 4.40 -3.67
N ARG A 52 11.12 3.49 -3.83
CA ARG A 52 12.56 3.79 -3.68
C ARG A 52 13.09 4.69 -4.78
N VAL A 53 12.64 4.50 -6.03
CA VAL A 53 13.00 5.39 -7.14
C VAL A 53 12.51 6.81 -6.88
N LEU A 54 11.27 6.97 -6.45
CA LEU A 54 10.71 8.28 -6.12
C LEU A 54 11.39 8.92 -4.90
N GLU A 55 11.66 8.14 -3.85
CA GLU A 55 12.39 8.61 -2.68
C GLU A 55 13.80 9.09 -3.05
N ASN A 56 14.51 8.33 -3.90
CA ASN A 56 15.82 8.73 -4.41
C ASN A 56 15.78 10.00 -5.28
N ALA A 57 14.65 10.27 -5.91
CA ALA A 57 14.41 11.52 -6.65
C ALA A 57 14.04 12.71 -5.73
N GLY A 58 13.94 12.51 -4.43
CA GLY A 58 13.68 13.54 -3.42
C GLY A 58 12.22 13.68 -2.98
N TYR A 59 11.33 12.80 -3.43
CA TYR A 59 9.93 12.82 -3.00
C TYR A 59 9.72 12.10 -1.65
N ARG A 60 8.79 12.62 -0.86
CA ARG A 60 8.29 11.94 0.34
C ARG A 60 7.18 10.98 -0.06
N VAL A 61 7.45 9.69 0.06
CA VAL A 61 6.55 8.62 -0.41
C VAL A 61 6.07 7.79 0.76
N ALA A 62 4.76 7.57 0.83
CA ALA A 62 4.14 6.64 1.76
C ALA A 62 3.48 5.49 0.99
N VAL A 63 3.42 4.31 1.60
CA VAL A 63 2.80 3.12 1.02
C VAL A 63 1.57 2.73 1.82
N LEU A 64 0.45 2.55 1.14
CA LEU A 64 -0.77 2.00 1.70
C LEU A 64 -1.00 0.60 1.11
N ALA A 65 -0.62 -0.40 1.88
CA ALA A 65 -0.65 -1.80 1.46
C ALA A 65 -1.95 -2.47 1.88
N GLN A 66 -2.64 -3.09 0.94
CA GLN A 66 -3.91 -3.80 1.19
C GLN A 66 -4.87 -3.05 2.12
N PRO A 67 -5.21 -1.78 1.82
CA PRO A 67 -6.13 -1.03 2.68
C PRO A 67 -7.50 -1.71 2.77
N ALA A 68 -8.17 -1.54 3.90
CA ALA A 68 -9.59 -1.81 3.98
C ALA A 68 -10.32 -0.97 2.92
N TRP A 69 -11.22 -1.57 2.17
CA TRP A 69 -11.79 -0.98 0.96
C TRP A 69 -13.31 -0.86 0.96
N ASN A 70 -13.95 -1.24 2.05
CA ASN A 70 -15.38 -1.06 2.28
C ASN A 70 -15.80 0.42 2.32
N ASP A 71 -14.90 1.30 2.78
CA ASP A 71 -15.06 2.76 2.75
C ASP A 71 -13.71 3.47 2.48
N ALA A 72 -13.69 4.80 2.56
CA ALA A 72 -12.49 5.59 2.30
C ALA A 72 -11.63 5.88 3.55
N SER A 73 -11.99 5.34 4.72
CA SER A 73 -11.37 5.71 6.00
C SER A 73 -9.88 5.34 6.08
N ALA A 74 -9.49 4.18 5.53
CA ALA A 74 -8.10 3.74 5.51
C ALA A 74 -7.22 4.70 4.67
N PHE A 75 -7.76 5.23 3.58
CA PHE A 75 -7.09 6.23 2.75
C PHE A 75 -7.00 7.57 3.48
N ALA A 76 -8.11 8.04 4.04
CA ALA A 76 -8.17 9.30 4.76
C ALA A 76 -7.22 9.34 5.98
N ALA A 77 -7.01 8.20 6.64
CA ALA A 77 -6.10 8.08 7.78
C ALA A 77 -4.64 8.38 7.42
N MET A 78 -4.24 8.21 6.15
CA MET A 78 -2.89 8.57 5.68
C MET A 78 -2.69 10.09 5.58
N GLY A 79 -3.75 10.88 5.53
CA GLY A 79 -3.72 12.30 5.20
C GLY A 79 -3.58 12.52 3.69
N ARG A 80 -3.89 13.74 3.23
CA ARG A 80 -3.87 14.11 1.81
C ARG A 80 -2.44 14.19 1.29
N PRO A 81 -2.07 13.47 0.21
CA PRO A 81 -0.78 13.68 -0.46
C PRO A 81 -0.78 14.99 -1.24
N GLU A 82 0.38 15.59 -1.45
CA GLU A 82 0.52 16.85 -2.19
C GLU A 82 0.39 16.68 -3.71
N LEU A 83 0.95 15.61 -4.27
CA LEU A 83 1.07 15.45 -5.71
C LEU A 83 0.12 14.43 -6.31
N GLY A 84 -0.05 13.26 -5.69
CA GLY A 84 -0.86 12.23 -6.29
C GLY A 84 -0.96 10.92 -5.52
N VAL A 85 -1.86 10.08 -6.01
CA VAL A 85 -2.03 8.70 -5.56
C VAL A 85 -1.73 7.77 -6.73
N PHE A 86 -0.77 6.86 -6.55
CA PHE A 86 -0.39 5.86 -7.54
C PHE A 86 -0.88 4.49 -7.08
N ILE A 87 -1.58 3.79 -7.96
CA ILE A 87 -2.29 2.56 -7.60
C ILE A 87 -1.79 1.39 -8.44
N GLY A 88 -1.44 0.31 -7.76
CA GLY A 88 -1.10 -0.96 -8.38
C GLY A 88 -1.96 -2.10 -7.83
N ALA A 89 -2.27 -3.07 -8.69
CA ALA A 89 -2.96 -4.29 -8.26
C ALA A 89 -2.08 -5.17 -7.34
N GLY A 90 -0.78 -5.00 -7.43
CA GLY A 90 0.23 -5.86 -6.81
C GLY A 90 0.99 -6.66 -7.88
N ASN A 91 1.74 -7.68 -7.46
CA ASN A 91 2.53 -8.52 -8.36
C ASN A 91 1.67 -9.38 -9.30
N LEU A 92 0.46 -9.70 -8.87
CA LEU A 92 -0.55 -10.37 -9.68
C LEU A 92 -1.83 -9.53 -9.74
N ASP A 93 -2.52 -9.61 -10.87
CA ASP A 93 -3.89 -9.11 -10.95
C ASP A 93 -4.76 -9.79 -9.89
N SER A 94 -5.65 -9.01 -9.25
CA SER A 94 -6.45 -9.51 -8.13
C SER A 94 -7.38 -10.67 -8.52
N MET A 95 -7.88 -10.68 -9.76
CA MET A 95 -8.70 -11.80 -10.24
C MET A 95 -7.87 -13.08 -10.36
N VAL A 96 -6.62 -12.97 -10.83
CA VAL A 96 -5.68 -14.11 -10.91
C VAL A 96 -5.28 -14.57 -9.51
N ALA A 97 -5.09 -13.65 -8.57
CA ALA A 97 -4.80 -13.99 -7.18
C ALA A 97 -5.98 -14.69 -6.47
N HIS A 98 -7.21 -14.35 -6.83
CA HIS A 98 -8.43 -14.84 -6.17
C HIS A 98 -9.02 -16.10 -6.78
N TYR A 99 -8.83 -16.33 -8.09
CA TYR A 99 -9.51 -17.39 -8.81
C TYR A 99 -8.54 -18.30 -9.57
N THR A 100 -8.90 -19.57 -9.66
CA THR A 100 -8.25 -20.54 -10.54
C THR A 100 -8.75 -20.38 -11.99
N ALA A 101 -8.09 -21.01 -12.95
CA ALA A 101 -8.56 -21.07 -14.34
C ALA A 101 -9.99 -21.64 -14.46
N ALA A 102 -10.38 -22.54 -13.54
CA ALA A 102 -11.74 -23.08 -13.46
C ALA A 102 -12.73 -22.15 -12.69
N LYS A 103 -12.37 -20.89 -12.47
CA LYS A 103 -13.18 -19.88 -11.76
C LYS A 103 -13.55 -20.24 -10.32
N LYS A 104 -12.79 -21.14 -9.68
CA LYS A 104 -12.94 -21.45 -8.27
C LYS A 104 -12.13 -20.49 -7.43
N ARG A 105 -12.66 -20.02 -6.29
CA ARG A 105 -11.91 -19.19 -5.36
C ARG A 105 -10.70 -19.95 -4.82
N ARG A 106 -9.56 -19.25 -4.77
CA ARG A 106 -8.36 -19.76 -4.10
C ARG A 106 -8.53 -19.63 -2.59
N SER A 107 -8.01 -20.59 -1.85
CA SER A 107 -7.99 -20.58 -0.38
C SER A 107 -6.86 -19.74 0.20
N GLU A 108 -5.85 -19.41 -0.59
CA GLU A 108 -4.67 -18.67 -0.19
C GLU A 108 -4.35 -17.56 -1.17
N ASP A 109 -3.76 -16.45 -0.66
CA ASP A 109 -3.16 -15.38 -1.44
C ASP A 109 -1.70 -15.22 -0.98
N PHE A 110 -0.75 -15.61 -1.82
CA PHE A 110 0.69 -15.60 -1.49
C PHE A 110 1.26 -14.20 -1.23
N TYR A 111 0.58 -13.15 -1.71
CA TYR A 111 0.99 -11.76 -1.55
C TYR A 111 0.26 -11.05 -0.41
N SER A 112 -0.48 -11.79 0.39
CA SER A 112 -1.18 -11.27 1.58
C SER A 112 -0.51 -11.77 2.87
N PRO A 113 -0.59 -11.01 3.97
CA PRO A 113 -0.07 -11.43 5.26
C PRO A 113 -0.67 -12.77 5.69
N GLY A 114 0.18 -13.71 6.10
CA GLY A 114 -0.23 -15.06 6.48
C GLY A 114 -0.90 -15.86 5.36
N ARG A 115 -0.71 -15.47 4.10
CA ARG A 115 -1.36 -16.04 2.91
C ARG A 115 -2.90 -15.97 2.96
N LYS A 116 -3.46 -15.06 3.72
CA LYS A 116 -4.90 -14.94 3.92
C LYS A 116 -5.58 -14.45 2.64
N ALA A 117 -6.47 -15.27 2.07
CA ALA A 117 -7.26 -14.88 0.92
C ALA A 117 -8.33 -13.82 1.28
N GLY A 118 -8.71 -12.99 0.30
CA GLY A 118 -9.83 -12.06 0.41
C GLY A 118 -9.51 -10.73 1.07
N LEU A 119 -8.24 -10.40 1.31
CA LEU A 119 -7.84 -9.09 1.87
C LEU A 119 -7.86 -7.96 0.84
N ARG A 120 -7.75 -8.28 -0.45
CA ARG A 120 -7.85 -7.31 -1.54
C ARG A 120 -9.19 -7.46 -2.28
N PRO A 121 -9.73 -6.41 -2.92
CA PRO A 121 -10.91 -6.54 -3.76
C PRO A 121 -10.58 -7.24 -5.09
N ASP A 122 -11.55 -7.83 -5.74
CA ASP A 122 -11.38 -8.52 -7.03
C ASP A 122 -10.84 -7.59 -8.14
N ARG A 123 -11.21 -6.32 -8.10
CA ARG A 123 -10.74 -5.28 -9.03
C ARG A 123 -10.02 -4.19 -8.26
N ALA A 124 -8.85 -4.52 -7.73
CA ALA A 124 -8.13 -3.68 -6.79
C ALA A 124 -7.89 -2.26 -7.32
N CYS A 125 -7.38 -2.10 -8.54
CA CYS A 125 -7.11 -0.77 -9.09
C CYS A 125 -8.38 0.09 -9.17
N THR A 126 -9.49 -0.45 -9.65
CA THR A 126 -10.76 0.27 -9.75
C THR A 126 -11.30 0.67 -8.38
N VAL A 127 -11.32 -0.27 -7.46
CA VAL A 127 -11.85 -0.03 -6.10
C VAL A 127 -10.99 0.98 -5.36
N TYR A 128 -9.67 0.80 -5.38
CA TYR A 128 -8.75 1.72 -4.71
C TYR A 128 -8.77 3.12 -5.33
N ALA A 129 -8.87 3.24 -6.65
CA ALA A 129 -9.01 4.53 -7.30
C ALA A 129 -10.28 5.27 -6.85
N ASN A 130 -11.40 4.57 -6.74
CA ASN A 130 -12.64 5.16 -6.25
C ASN A 130 -12.50 5.62 -4.79
N ARG A 131 -11.88 4.81 -3.92
CA ARG A 131 -11.64 5.17 -2.52
C ARG A 131 -10.67 6.35 -2.38
N ALA A 132 -9.62 6.38 -3.18
CA ALA A 132 -8.67 7.50 -3.21
C ALA A 132 -9.37 8.81 -3.61
N ARG A 133 -10.20 8.78 -4.65
CA ARG A 133 -10.98 9.96 -5.08
C ARG A 133 -11.99 10.43 -4.04
N GLN A 134 -12.58 9.51 -3.29
CA GLN A 134 -13.48 9.85 -2.17
C GLN A 134 -12.71 10.49 -1.02
N ALA A 135 -11.53 9.94 -0.67
CA ALA A 135 -10.72 10.45 0.43
C ALA A 135 -10.06 11.79 0.08
N PHE A 136 -9.65 11.96 -1.18
CA PHE A 136 -8.82 13.10 -1.63
C PHE A 136 -9.39 13.73 -2.90
N PRO A 137 -10.51 14.45 -2.82
CA PRO A 137 -11.10 15.11 -3.99
C PRO A 137 -10.09 16.05 -4.67
N GLY A 138 -9.98 15.95 -6.01
CA GLY A 138 -9.12 16.81 -6.81
C GLY A 138 -7.64 16.41 -6.90
N ILE A 139 -7.20 15.37 -6.18
CA ILE A 139 -5.84 14.83 -6.32
C ILE A 139 -5.76 13.92 -7.56
N PRO A 140 -4.69 14.00 -8.37
CA PRO A 140 -4.44 13.04 -9.44
C PRO A 140 -4.35 11.60 -8.92
N VAL A 141 -5.05 10.69 -9.58
CA VAL A 141 -5.05 9.25 -9.29
C VAL A 141 -4.64 8.53 -10.57
N LEU A 142 -3.52 7.80 -10.51
CA LEU A 142 -2.85 7.11 -11.62
C LEU A 142 -2.78 5.62 -11.36
#